data_bc94ff41234400adaab4a07f53d89828
#
_entry.id   bc94ff41234400adaab4a07f53d89828
#
_cell.length_a   1.000
_cell.length_b   1.000
_cell.length_c   1.000
_cell.angle_alpha   90.00
_cell.angle_beta   90.00
_cell.angle_gamma   90.00
#
_symmetry.space_group_name_H-M   'P 1'
#
loop_
_entity.id
_entity.type
_entity.pdbx_description
1 polymer ?
#
loop_
_entity_poly.entity_id
_entity_poly.type
_entity_poly.pdbx_seq_one_letter_code
_entity_poly.pdbx_strand_id
1 'polypeptide(L)'
;MSVTQNEKADRFRALHEGPRAFVIPNPWDVGSARILAGLGFQALATSSAASASALGRRDHMLTRDESLAHARLIVDATNLPVSADLGKGFGDSPEVVTETIRLAGEVGLVGCTIEDATGNEESPLYDVRLAVERIAAAAEAARALRFPFILTARAHNFLYAAPSLDDTISRLQAFEKAGADVLFAPGLPDLAAVRAVCAALSKPVNFMVGITGKSFSMEELAAAGVRRISLATSLYRAAMTGFLDAVSEVKDEGHFGFLDRCVTTAELNKLMRI
;
A
#
# COMPACT_ATOMS: atom_id res chain seq x y z
N MET A 1 -11.27 21.47 14.10
CA MET A 1 -10.33 20.75 14.99
C MET A 1 -9.61 19.71 14.13
N SER A 2 -8.28 19.59 14.25
CA SER A 2 -7.53 18.56 13.54
C SER A 2 -7.84 17.18 14.13
N VAL A 3 -8.02 16.17 13.28
CA VAL A 3 -8.23 14.77 13.70
C VAL A 3 -6.92 14.23 14.28
N THR A 4 -6.98 13.70 15.48
CA THR A 4 -5.80 13.11 16.15
C THR A 4 -5.37 11.79 15.49
N GLN A 5 -4.12 11.38 15.71
CA GLN A 5 -3.61 10.08 15.23
C GLN A 5 -4.44 8.91 15.80
N ASN A 6 -4.84 8.97 17.06
CA ASN A 6 -5.69 7.95 17.67
C ASN A 6 -7.04 7.82 16.95
N GLU A 7 -7.70 8.94 16.65
CA GLU A 7 -8.96 8.92 15.90
C GLU A 7 -8.78 8.38 14.47
N LYS A 8 -7.66 8.73 13.80
CA LYS A 8 -7.30 8.15 12.50
C LYS A 8 -7.09 6.63 12.62
N ALA A 9 -6.39 6.17 13.65
CA ALA A 9 -6.11 4.77 13.91
C ALA A 9 -7.39 3.96 14.17
N ASP A 10 -8.30 4.47 14.99
CA ASP A 10 -9.59 3.83 15.26
C ASP A 10 -10.46 3.74 14.01
N ARG A 11 -10.52 4.80 13.21
CA ARG A 11 -11.22 4.78 11.90
C ARG A 11 -10.61 3.74 10.97
N PHE A 12 -9.29 3.62 10.92
CA PHE A 12 -8.61 2.67 10.06
C PHE A 12 -8.87 1.22 10.49
N ARG A 13 -8.83 0.94 11.78
CA ARG A 13 -9.21 -0.37 12.32
C ARG A 13 -10.66 -0.71 11.99
N ALA A 14 -11.59 0.21 12.19
CA ALA A 14 -13.01 0.01 11.89
C ALA A 14 -13.28 -0.32 10.41
N LEU A 15 -12.49 0.21 9.46
CA LEU A 15 -12.59 -0.16 8.05
C LEU A 15 -12.26 -1.64 7.80
N HIS A 16 -11.29 -2.21 8.53
CA HIS A 16 -10.91 -3.61 8.40
C HIS A 16 -11.89 -4.57 9.11
N GLU A 17 -12.49 -4.12 10.21
CA GLU A 17 -13.47 -4.89 10.98
C GLU A 17 -14.88 -4.82 10.38
N GLY A 18 -15.16 -3.81 9.56
CA GLY A 18 -16.45 -3.58 8.93
C GLY A 18 -16.85 -4.69 7.93
N PRO A 19 -18.14 -4.80 7.59
CA PRO A 19 -18.65 -5.89 6.74
C PRO A 19 -18.32 -5.69 5.24
N ARG A 20 -17.96 -4.49 4.81
CA ARG A 20 -17.76 -4.15 3.40
C ARG A 20 -16.29 -4.03 3.04
N ALA A 21 -15.94 -4.45 1.82
CA ALA A 21 -14.64 -4.14 1.25
C ALA A 21 -14.49 -2.63 1.03
N PHE A 22 -13.25 -2.13 1.16
CA PHE A 22 -12.94 -0.72 0.90
C PHE A 22 -11.70 -0.59 0.02
N VAL A 23 -11.66 0.50 -0.74
CA VAL A 23 -10.49 0.87 -1.55
C VAL A 23 -9.59 1.78 -0.73
N ILE A 24 -8.29 1.47 -0.72
CA ILE A 24 -7.23 2.30 -0.14
C ILE A 24 -6.31 2.76 -1.28
N PRO A 25 -6.58 3.95 -1.87
CA PRO A 25 -5.78 4.45 -2.98
C PRO A 25 -4.39 4.92 -2.52
N ASN A 26 -3.46 4.97 -3.48
CA ASN A 26 -2.06 5.24 -3.21
C ASN A 26 -1.65 6.61 -3.79
N PRO A 27 -1.69 7.68 -2.99
CA PRO A 27 -1.13 8.98 -3.39
C PRO A 27 0.39 8.92 -3.44
N TRP A 28 0.98 9.75 -4.29
CA TRP A 28 2.43 9.88 -4.47
C TRP A 28 2.98 11.23 -4.02
N ASP A 29 2.09 12.19 -3.73
CA ASP A 29 2.41 13.52 -3.22
C ASP A 29 1.24 14.14 -2.44
N VAL A 30 1.47 15.33 -1.90
CA VAL A 30 0.46 16.10 -1.14
C VAL A 30 -0.76 16.43 -2.00
N GLY A 31 -0.56 16.75 -3.29
CA GLY A 31 -1.65 17.11 -4.20
C GLY A 31 -2.58 15.93 -4.45
N SER A 32 -2.03 14.78 -4.84
CA SER A 32 -2.81 13.57 -5.04
C SER A 32 -3.51 13.08 -3.76
N ALA A 33 -2.86 13.24 -2.58
CA ALA A 33 -3.49 12.90 -1.30
C ALA A 33 -4.72 13.76 -1.01
N ARG A 34 -4.65 15.07 -1.25
CA ARG A 34 -5.79 15.99 -1.07
C ARG A 34 -6.92 15.72 -2.06
N ILE A 35 -6.59 15.47 -3.32
CA ILE A 35 -7.58 15.08 -4.33
C ILE A 35 -8.33 13.83 -3.89
N LEU A 36 -7.62 12.78 -3.48
CA LEU A 36 -8.24 11.54 -3.02
C LEU A 36 -9.11 11.74 -1.78
N ALA A 37 -8.67 12.56 -0.83
CA ALA A 37 -9.49 12.93 0.33
C ALA A 37 -10.75 13.71 -0.08
N GLY A 38 -10.62 14.68 -1.00
CA GLY A 38 -11.74 15.46 -1.53
C GLY A 38 -12.75 14.64 -2.32
N LEU A 39 -12.33 13.54 -2.93
CA LEU A 39 -13.18 12.56 -3.61
C LEU A 39 -13.89 11.58 -2.66
N GLY A 40 -13.64 11.66 -1.34
CA GLY A 40 -14.38 10.90 -0.33
C GLY A 40 -13.79 9.53 0.00
N PHE A 41 -12.55 9.23 -0.41
CA PHE A 41 -11.86 8.04 0.09
C PHE A 41 -11.67 8.11 1.60
N GLN A 42 -11.71 6.96 2.28
CA GLN A 42 -11.75 6.89 3.74
C GLN A 42 -10.37 6.61 4.38
N ALA A 43 -9.42 6.15 3.59
CA ALA A 43 -8.04 5.87 3.99
C ALA A 43 -7.10 5.98 2.79
N LEU A 44 -5.82 6.22 3.04
CA LEU A 44 -4.77 6.29 2.04
C LEU A 44 -3.63 5.34 2.37
N ALA A 45 -2.90 4.87 1.36
CA ALA A 45 -1.65 4.14 1.56
C ALA A 45 -0.57 4.69 0.64
N THR A 46 0.68 4.80 1.09
CA THR A 46 1.78 5.08 0.17
C THR A 46 2.09 3.85 -0.71
N SER A 47 2.84 4.04 -1.76
CA SER A 47 3.43 2.97 -2.58
C SER A 47 4.91 3.27 -2.71
N SER A 48 5.79 2.31 -2.38
CA SER A 48 7.25 2.46 -2.48
C SER A 48 7.66 2.95 -3.88
N ALA A 49 7.16 2.29 -4.91
CA ALA A 49 7.47 2.62 -6.30
C ALA A 49 6.94 4.00 -6.73
N ALA A 50 5.70 4.36 -6.37
CA ALA A 50 5.14 5.67 -6.71
C ALA A 50 5.87 6.80 -5.97
N SER A 51 6.20 6.60 -4.68
CA SER A 51 6.98 7.55 -3.87
C SER A 51 8.39 7.75 -4.43
N ALA A 52 9.08 6.66 -4.77
CA ALA A 52 10.41 6.74 -5.38
C ALA A 52 10.37 7.47 -6.72
N SER A 53 9.40 7.13 -7.57
CA SER A 53 9.24 7.78 -8.89
C SER A 53 8.93 9.27 -8.78
N ALA A 54 8.10 9.69 -7.82
CA ALA A 54 7.81 11.10 -7.56
C ALA A 54 9.08 11.90 -7.13
N LEU A 55 10.07 11.21 -6.54
CA LEU A 55 11.37 11.77 -6.17
C LEU A 55 12.45 11.53 -7.24
N GLY A 56 12.08 11.08 -8.46
CA GLY A 56 13.01 10.83 -9.56
C GLY A 56 13.91 9.62 -9.35
N ARG A 57 13.50 8.65 -8.55
CA ARG A 57 14.25 7.42 -8.25
C ARG A 57 13.50 6.16 -8.67
N ARG A 58 14.22 5.06 -8.85
CA ARG A 58 13.63 3.74 -9.07
C ARG A 58 13.09 3.17 -7.76
N ASP A 59 12.16 2.23 -7.87
CA ASP A 59 11.63 1.49 -6.71
C ASP A 59 12.74 0.87 -5.87
N HIS A 60 12.50 0.73 -4.58
CA HIS A 60 13.44 0.24 -3.55
C HIS A 60 14.73 1.06 -3.35
N MET A 61 14.84 2.27 -3.97
CA MET A 61 16.02 3.13 -3.85
C MET A 61 15.89 4.23 -2.78
N LEU A 62 14.76 4.32 -2.11
CA LEU A 62 14.60 5.23 -0.98
C LEU A 62 15.14 4.59 0.31
N THR A 63 15.84 5.40 1.08
CA THR A 63 16.19 5.07 2.46
C THR A 63 14.95 5.07 3.35
N ARG A 64 15.06 4.50 4.55
CA ARG A 64 14.00 4.54 5.57
C ARG A 64 13.58 5.98 5.87
N ASP A 65 14.54 6.85 6.10
CA ASP A 65 14.28 8.24 6.47
C ASP A 65 13.58 9.01 5.33
N GLU A 66 13.99 8.81 4.08
CA GLU A 66 13.32 9.40 2.92
C GLU A 66 11.88 8.89 2.76
N SER A 67 11.67 7.59 2.95
CA SER A 67 10.33 6.98 2.87
C SER A 67 9.41 7.47 3.98
N LEU A 68 9.91 7.58 5.20
CA LEU A 68 9.16 8.10 6.33
C LEU A 68 8.89 9.61 6.21
N ALA A 69 9.86 10.39 5.72
CA ALA A 69 9.66 11.81 5.43
C ALA A 69 8.58 12.02 4.36
N HIS A 70 8.59 11.22 3.29
CA HIS A 70 7.54 11.24 2.27
C HIS A 70 6.18 10.85 2.87
N ALA A 71 6.10 9.78 3.67
CA ALA A 71 4.88 9.37 4.34
C ALA A 71 4.32 10.47 5.26
N ARG A 72 5.20 11.19 5.98
CA ARG A 72 4.82 12.33 6.82
C ARG A 72 4.11 13.42 6.02
N LEU A 73 4.60 13.77 4.82
CA LEU A 73 3.94 14.74 3.96
C LEU A 73 2.50 14.34 3.61
N ILE A 74 2.28 13.03 3.34
CA ILE A 74 0.94 12.49 3.06
C ILE A 74 0.06 12.53 4.32
N VAL A 75 0.59 12.16 5.49
CA VAL A 75 -0.11 12.21 6.78
C VAL A 75 -0.58 13.61 7.11
N ASP A 76 0.29 14.61 6.91
CA ASP A 76 0.01 16.00 7.22
C ASP A 76 -0.93 16.66 6.17
N ALA A 77 -1.04 16.07 4.97
CA ALA A 77 -1.86 16.58 3.89
C ALA A 77 -3.36 16.44 4.13
N THR A 78 -3.79 15.46 4.95
CA THR A 78 -5.21 15.11 5.11
C THR A 78 -5.58 14.68 6.53
N ASN A 79 -6.87 14.69 6.84
CA ASN A 79 -7.42 14.11 8.07
C ASN A 79 -7.72 12.61 7.96
N LEU A 80 -7.31 11.95 6.87
CA LEU A 80 -7.52 10.52 6.67
C LEU A 80 -6.43 9.69 7.38
N PRO A 81 -6.74 8.46 7.78
CA PRO A 81 -5.73 7.49 8.17
C PRO A 81 -4.82 7.15 6.99
N VAL A 82 -3.51 7.08 7.26
CA VAL A 82 -2.50 6.74 6.27
C VAL A 82 -1.73 5.50 6.71
N SER A 83 -1.64 4.50 5.82
CA SER A 83 -0.75 3.36 5.91
C SER A 83 0.45 3.55 4.99
N ALA A 84 1.59 2.92 5.24
CA ALA A 84 2.74 3.01 4.36
C ALA A 84 3.20 1.65 3.84
N ASP A 85 3.61 1.61 2.57
CA ASP A 85 4.41 0.52 2.03
C ASP A 85 5.87 0.75 2.44
N LEU A 86 6.34 -0.04 3.40
CA LEU A 86 7.70 0.04 3.93
C LEU A 86 8.61 -1.10 3.42
N GLY A 87 8.16 -1.78 2.35
CA GLY A 87 8.92 -2.87 1.74
C GLY A 87 9.30 -3.94 2.76
N LYS A 88 10.55 -4.35 2.74
CA LYS A 88 11.08 -5.31 3.71
C LYS A 88 11.39 -4.70 5.10
N GLY A 89 11.08 -3.44 5.36
CA GLY A 89 11.37 -2.77 6.63
C GLY A 89 12.79 -2.20 6.74
N PHE A 90 13.46 -1.98 5.61
CA PHE A 90 14.78 -1.34 5.46
C PHE A 90 15.97 -2.08 6.06
N GLY A 91 15.80 -3.35 6.42
CA GLY A 91 16.87 -4.22 6.87
C GLY A 91 16.41 -5.67 7.01
N ASP A 92 17.34 -6.58 7.25
CA ASP A 92 17.04 -8.01 7.25
C ASP A 92 16.67 -8.54 8.64
N SER A 93 17.20 -7.92 9.72
CA SER A 93 16.97 -8.41 11.06
C SER A 93 15.63 -7.93 11.64
N PRO A 94 15.03 -8.71 12.57
CA PRO A 94 13.81 -8.33 13.28
C PRO A 94 13.92 -6.98 14.03
N GLU A 95 15.12 -6.66 14.58
CA GLU A 95 15.36 -5.42 15.33
C GLU A 95 15.23 -4.19 14.43
N VAL A 96 15.70 -4.27 13.17
CA VAL A 96 15.58 -3.17 12.20
C VAL A 96 14.12 -2.97 11.84
N VAL A 97 13.34 -4.04 11.71
CA VAL A 97 11.89 -3.96 11.46
C VAL A 97 11.17 -3.33 12.66
N THR A 98 11.51 -3.73 13.89
CA THR A 98 11.00 -3.13 15.15
C THR A 98 11.19 -1.62 15.14
N GLU A 99 12.41 -1.16 14.87
CA GLU A 99 12.72 0.28 14.82
C GLU A 99 11.97 1.00 13.71
N THR A 100 11.78 0.34 12.56
CA THR A 100 11.00 0.90 11.44
C THR A 100 9.53 1.12 11.82
N ILE A 101 8.91 0.17 12.53
CA ILE A 101 7.53 0.31 13.02
C ILE A 101 7.42 1.45 14.05
N ARG A 102 8.38 1.54 14.98
CA ARG A 102 8.42 2.61 15.97
C ARG A 102 8.44 3.99 15.29
N LEU A 103 9.36 4.18 14.36
CA LEU A 103 9.51 5.43 13.60
C LEU A 103 8.29 5.71 12.71
N ALA A 104 7.67 4.69 12.13
CA ALA A 104 6.43 4.82 11.37
C ALA A 104 5.29 5.42 12.23
N GLY A 105 5.17 4.97 13.48
CA GLY A 105 4.24 5.57 14.44
C GLY A 105 4.53 7.04 14.74
N GLU A 106 5.81 7.42 14.87
CA GLU A 106 6.22 8.80 15.16
C GLU A 106 5.93 9.79 14.03
N VAL A 107 5.97 9.35 12.78
CA VAL A 107 5.61 10.21 11.63
C VAL A 107 4.09 10.29 11.39
N GLY A 108 3.27 9.69 12.27
CA GLY A 108 1.81 9.82 12.22
C GLY A 108 1.10 8.74 11.40
N LEU A 109 1.80 7.72 10.94
CA LEU A 109 1.19 6.56 10.29
C LEU A 109 0.34 5.76 11.29
N VAL A 110 -0.70 5.12 10.79
CA VAL A 110 -1.59 4.25 11.58
C VAL A 110 -1.60 2.79 11.06
N GLY A 111 -0.67 2.48 10.18
CA GLY A 111 -0.44 1.13 9.67
C GLY A 111 0.70 1.11 8.65
N CYS A 112 1.17 -0.08 8.34
CA CYS A 112 2.15 -0.29 7.28
C CYS A 112 2.05 -1.70 6.68
N THR A 113 2.80 -1.90 5.59
CA THR A 113 3.05 -3.20 5.00
C THR A 113 4.51 -3.59 5.23
N ILE A 114 4.75 -4.82 5.67
CA ILE A 114 6.07 -5.47 5.72
C ILE A 114 6.02 -6.75 4.89
N GLU A 115 7.01 -6.93 4.02
CA GLU A 115 7.07 -8.04 3.07
C GLU A 115 8.21 -9.01 3.35
N ASP A 116 8.09 -10.22 2.80
CA ASP A 116 9.10 -11.28 2.87
C ASP A 116 10.09 -11.29 1.70
N ALA A 117 10.08 -10.25 0.84
CA ALA A 117 11.08 -10.10 -0.22
C ALA A 117 12.42 -9.64 0.37
N THR A 118 13.51 -10.26 -0.11
CA THR A 118 14.88 -9.90 0.33
C THR A 118 15.45 -8.71 -0.43
N GLY A 119 14.99 -8.49 -1.67
CA GLY A 119 15.62 -7.59 -2.64
C GLY A 119 16.84 -8.20 -3.34
N ASN A 120 17.15 -9.49 -3.11
CA ASN A 120 18.21 -10.23 -3.79
C ASN A 120 17.59 -11.18 -4.83
N GLU A 121 17.98 -11.05 -6.09
CA GLU A 121 17.43 -11.86 -7.19
C GLU A 121 17.77 -13.36 -7.07
N GLU A 122 18.92 -13.71 -6.48
CA GLU A 122 19.34 -15.11 -6.29
C GLU A 122 18.57 -15.82 -5.16
N SER A 123 18.09 -15.04 -4.17
CA SER A 123 17.29 -15.54 -3.04
C SER A 123 16.18 -14.55 -2.74
N PRO A 124 15.13 -14.49 -3.59
CA PRO A 124 14.18 -13.38 -3.60
C PRO A 124 13.27 -13.30 -2.37
N LEU A 125 13.10 -14.42 -1.65
CA LEU A 125 12.28 -14.49 -0.44
C LEU A 125 13.13 -14.90 0.77
N TYR A 126 12.82 -14.32 1.91
CA TYR A 126 13.38 -14.83 3.18
C TYR A 126 12.93 -16.26 3.45
N ASP A 127 13.80 -17.03 4.11
CA ASP A 127 13.39 -18.26 4.76
C ASP A 127 12.14 -18.01 5.63
N VAL A 128 11.20 -18.97 5.62
CA VAL A 128 9.90 -18.80 6.30
C VAL A 128 10.08 -18.48 7.78
N ARG A 129 11.05 -19.10 8.47
CA ARG A 129 11.30 -18.86 9.89
C ARG A 129 11.72 -17.41 10.13
N LEU A 130 12.69 -16.92 9.35
CA LEU A 130 13.13 -15.52 9.46
C LEU A 130 12.01 -14.55 9.10
N ALA A 131 11.25 -14.83 8.04
CA ALA A 131 10.10 -13.99 7.66
C ALA A 131 9.07 -13.90 8.81
N VAL A 132 8.77 -15.01 9.48
CA VAL A 132 7.86 -15.06 10.64
C VAL A 132 8.42 -14.30 11.82
N GLU A 133 9.71 -14.45 12.15
CA GLU A 133 10.37 -13.71 13.23
C GLU A 133 10.30 -12.20 13.00
N ARG A 134 10.48 -11.74 11.75
CA ARG A 134 10.37 -10.33 11.34
C ARG A 134 8.95 -9.79 11.50
N ILE A 135 7.93 -10.55 11.10
CA ILE A 135 6.52 -10.17 11.28
C ILE A 135 6.14 -10.18 12.77
N ALA A 136 6.62 -11.13 13.56
CA ALA A 136 6.38 -11.16 15.01
C ALA A 136 6.96 -9.92 15.69
N ALA A 137 8.20 -9.55 15.36
CA ALA A 137 8.85 -8.34 15.87
C ALA A 137 8.10 -7.05 15.46
N ALA A 138 7.64 -6.98 14.19
CA ALA A 138 6.81 -5.88 13.71
C ALA A 138 5.48 -5.79 14.49
N ALA A 139 4.83 -6.93 14.74
CA ALA A 139 3.56 -6.99 15.47
C ALA A 139 3.72 -6.60 16.94
N GLU A 140 4.82 -7.01 17.59
CA GLU A 140 5.14 -6.60 18.95
C GLU A 140 5.40 -5.09 19.04
N ALA A 141 6.18 -4.54 18.12
CA ALA A 141 6.44 -3.10 18.03
C ALA A 141 5.15 -2.31 17.78
N ALA A 142 4.27 -2.79 16.91
CA ALA A 142 2.98 -2.16 16.62
C ALA A 142 2.06 -2.13 17.87
N ARG A 143 2.04 -3.21 18.66
CA ARG A 143 1.25 -3.27 19.91
C ARG A 143 1.84 -2.40 21.03
N ALA A 144 3.12 -2.09 20.98
CA ALA A 144 3.77 -1.17 21.93
C ALA A 144 3.43 0.30 21.68
N LEU A 145 2.85 0.65 20.54
CA LEU A 145 2.34 1.99 20.25
C LEU A 145 1.10 2.29 21.09
N ARG A 146 0.87 3.59 21.41
CA ARG A 146 -0.25 4.03 22.24
C ARG A 146 -1.60 4.11 21.51
N PHE A 147 -1.67 3.62 20.31
CA PHE A 147 -2.85 3.61 19.44
C PHE A 147 -2.85 2.36 18.57
N PRO A 148 -4.02 1.93 18.02
CA PRO A 148 -4.08 0.81 17.10
C PRO A 148 -3.22 1.08 15.85
N PHE A 149 -2.30 0.15 15.54
CA PHE A 149 -1.47 0.23 14.36
C PHE A 149 -1.66 -1.05 13.53
N ILE A 150 -2.19 -0.91 12.31
CA ILE A 150 -2.55 -2.04 11.46
C ILE A 150 -1.31 -2.54 10.71
N LEU A 151 -0.80 -3.70 11.10
CA LEU A 151 0.29 -4.38 10.42
C LEU A 151 -0.25 -5.27 9.29
N THR A 152 0.17 -5.00 8.06
CA THR A 152 -0.09 -5.86 6.91
C THR A 152 1.15 -6.67 6.59
N ALA A 153 1.06 -7.99 6.68
CA ALA A 153 2.12 -8.89 6.26
C ALA A 153 1.92 -9.35 4.82
N ARG A 154 2.99 -9.28 4.01
CA ARG A 154 2.93 -9.49 2.57
C ARG A 154 3.84 -10.65 2.15
N ALA A 155 3.26 -11.66 1.48
CA ALA A 155 3.96 -12.79 0.88
C ALA A 155 4.13 -12.58 -0.63
N HIS A 156 5.37 -12.50 -1.09
CA HIS A 156 5.76 -12.09 -2.44
C HIS A 156 5.87 -13.21 -3.47
N ASN A 157 5.49 -14.43 -3.13
CA ASN A 157 5.65 -15.62 -3.98
C ASN A 157 5.23 -15.40 -5.44
N PHE A 158 4.04 -14.79 -5.67
CA PHE A 158 3.49 -14.60 -7.01
C PHE A 158 4.14 -13.47 -7.83
N LEU A 159 5.07 -12.72 -7.27
CA LEU A 159 5.86 -11.72 -8.00
C LEU A 159 7.20 -12.28 -8.47
N TYR A 160 7.58 -13.48 -8.04
CA TYR A 160 8.82 -14.17 -8.44
C TYR A 160 8.53 -15.46 -9.21
N ALA A 161 9.56 -16.05 -9.81
CA ALA A 161 9.43 -17.28 -10.60
C ALA A 161 8.97 -18.48 -9.74
N ALA A 162 8.11 -19.35 -10.32
CA ALA A 162 7.56 -20.55 -9.72
C ALA A 162 6.66 -20.29 -8.46
N PRO A 163 5.61 -19.46 -8.58
CA PRO A 163 4.69 -19.21 -7.48
C PRO A 163 3.93 -20.51 -7.11
N SER A 164 3.83 -20.79 -5.82
CA SER A 164 2.99 -21.85 -5.26
C SER A 164 1.88 -21.22 -4.43
N LEU A 165 0.64 -21.58 -4.72
CA LEU A 165 -0.51 -21.12 -3.94
C LEU A 165 -0.47 -21.70 -2.52
N ASP A 166 -0.10 -22.96 -2.38
CA ASP A 166 -0.01 -23.63 -1.08
C ASP A 166 1.10 -23.03 -0.20
N ASP A 167 2.28 -22.75 -0.77
CA ASP A 167 3.36 -22.07 -0.03
C ASP A 167 2.93 -20.65 0.36
N THR A 168 2.27 -19.93 -0.53
CA THR A 168 1.75 -18.58 -0.24
C THR A 168 0.74 -18.61 0.92
N ILE A 169 -0.21 -19.54 0.89
CA ILE A 169 -1.21 -19.71 1.97
C ILE A 169 -0.49 -20.08 3.28
N SER A 170 0.46 -21.01 3.23
CA SER A 170 1.23 -21.43 4.41
C SER A 170 2.00 -20.28 5.05
N ARG A 171 2.65 -19.43 4.23
CA ARG A 171 3.35 -18.22 4.71
C ARG A 171 2.37 -17.23 5.33
N LEU A 172 1.24 -16.94 4.67
CA LEU A 172 0.23 -16.02 5.19
C LEU A 172 -0.37 -16.51 6.50
N GLN A 173 -0.64 -17.81 6.65
CA GLN A 173 -1.09 -18.41 7.91
C GLN A 173 -0.04 -18.29 9.02
N ALA A 174 1.24 -18.43 8.68
CA ALA A 174 2.32 -18.23 9.63
C ALA A 174 2.44 -16.75 10.05
N PHE A 175 2.27 -15.80 9.11
CA PHE A 175 2.25 -14.36 9.41
C PHE A 175 1.02 -13.96 10.25
N GLU A 176 -0.14 -14.56 9.98
CA GLU A 176 -1.33 -14.38 10.80
C GLU A 176 -1.08 -14.80 12.26
N LYS A 177 -0.49 -15.99 12.45
CA LYS A 177 -0.10 -16.49 13.79
C LYS A 177 0.97 -15.62 14.46
N ALA A 178 1.87 -15.01 13.68
CA ALA A 178 2.88 -14.09 14.16
C ALA A 178 2.29 -12.73 14.59
N GLY A 179 1.03 -12.46 14.27
CA GLY A 179 0.30 -11.29 14.77
C GLY A 179 0.03 -10.21 13.74
N ALA A 180 0.14 -10.51 12.45
CA ALA A 180 -0.34 -9.60 11.40
C ALA A 180 -1.85 -9.37 11.51
N ASP A 181 -2.29 -8.13 11.27
CA ASP A 181 -3.70 -7.73 11.28
C ASP A 181 -4.36 -7.92 9.91
N VAL A 182 -3.59 -7.80 8.85
CA VAL A 182 -4.02 -7.93 7.45
C VAL A 182 -3.01 -8.76 6.69
N LEU A 183 -3.49 -9.64 5.81
CA LEU A 183 -2.63 -10.49 4.98
C LEU A 183 -2.69 -10.04 3.53
N PHE A 184 -1.56 -10.17 2.81
CA PHE A 184 -1.47 -9.69 1.46
C PHE A 184 -0.58 -10.59 0.60
N ALA A 185 -1.13 -11.08 -0.52
CA ALA A 185 -0.40 -11.78 -1.57
C ALA A 185 -0.60 -11.05 -2.90
N PRO A 186 0.34 -10.18 -3.33
CA PRO A 186 0.25 -9.54 -4.63
C PRO A 186 0.46 -10.54 -5.75
N GLY A 187 -0.22 -10.31 -6.89
CA GLY A 187 0.01 -11.09 -8.09
C GLY A 187 -0.80 -12.38 -8.24
N LEU A 188 -1.74 -12.66 -7.33
CA LEU A 188 -2.64 -13.81 -7.49
C LEU A 188 -3.24 -13.85 -8.89
N PRO A 189 -3.28 -15.03 -9.55
CA PRO A 189 -3.57 -15.12 -10.98
C PRO A 189 -5.04 -14.86 -11.33
N ASP A 190 -5.97 -15.28 -10.48
CA ASP A 190 -7.39 -15.26 -10.75
C ASP A 190 -8.23 -15.20 -9.45
N LEU A 191 -9.55 -15.07 -9.61
CA LEU A 191 -10.51 -15.04 -8.48
C LEU A 191 -10.60 -16.36 -7.72
N ALA A 192 -10.24 -17.50 -8.32
CA ALA A 192 -10.23 -18.78 -7.62
C ALA A 192 -9.09 -18.81 -6.59
N ALA A 193 -7.90 -18.36 -6.98
CA ALA A 193 -6.77 -18.20 -6.07
C ALA A 193 -7.06 -17.18 -4.96
N VAL A 194 -7.71 -16.04 -5.31
CA VAL A 194 -8.13 -15.04 -4.30
C VAL A 194 -9.08 -15.65 -3.29
N ARG A 195 -10.11 -16.38 -3.73
CA ARG A 195 -11.05 -17.08 -2.83
C ARG A 195 -10.34 -18.10 -1.94
N ALA A 196 -9.42 -18.88 -2.50
CA ALA A 196 -8.67 -19.88 -1.73
C ALA A 196 -7.84 -19.22 -0.62
N VAL A 197 -7.15 -18.12 -0.91
CA VAL A 197 -6.40 -17.35 0.09
C VAL A 197 -7.34 -16.78 1.15
N CYS A 198 -8.44 -16.13 0.76
CA CYS A 198 -9.39 -15.56 1.72
C CYS A 198 -10.04 -16.63 2.61
N ALA A 199 -10.35 -17.80 2.06
CA ALA A 199 -10.97 -18.90 2.82
C ALA A 199 -9.98 -19.57 3.80
N ALA A 200 -8.69 -19.51 3.54
CA ALA A 200 -7.64 -20.12 4.37
C ALA A 200 -7.20 -19.26 5.57
N LEU A 201 -7.67 -18.01 5.66
CA LEU A 201 -7.26 -17.02 6.65
C LEU A 201 -8.45 -16.50 7.45
N SER A 202 -8.23 -16.15 8.72
CA SER A 202 -9.25 -15.55 9.59
C SER A 202 -9.17 -14.01 9.59
N LYS A 203 -8.03 -13.46 9.21
CA LYS A 203 -7.80 -12.01 9.15
C LYS A 203 -8.15 -11.43 7.78
N PRO A 204 -8.44 -10.11 7.71
CA PRO A 204 -8.70 -9.42 6.45
C PRO A 204 -7.59 -9.64 5.42
N VAL A 205 -7.99 -9.83 4.15
CA VAL A 205 -7.05 -9.94 3.03
C VAL A 205 -7.07 -8.66 2.20
N ASN A 206 -5.87 -8.15 1.86
CA ASN A 206 -5.68 -7.10 0.88
C ASN A 206 -5.46 -7.69 -0.51
N PHE A 207 -6.15 -7.14 -1.51
CA PHE A 207 -5.88 -7.38 -2.93
C PHE A 207 -5.28 -6.13 -3.57
N MET A 208 -4.30 -6.30 -4.45
CA MET A 208 -3.67 -5.20 -5.18
C MET A 208 -4.17 -5.15 -6.63
N VAL A 209 -4.81 -4.05 -7.00
CA VAL A 209 -5.11 -3.72 -8.39
C VAL A 209 -3.95 -2.91 -8.97
N GLY A 210 -3.15 -3.52 -9.85
CA GLY A 210 -1.95 -2.85 -10.39
C GLY A 210 -1.23 -3.64 -11.48
N ILE A 211 -1.64 -4.88 -11.72
CA ILE A 211 -1.04 -5.77 -12.72
C ILE A 211 -2.01 -5.85 -13.91
N THR A 212 -1.50 -5.54 -15.11
CA THR A 212 -2.27 -5.63 -16.35
C THR A 212 -2.82 -7.06 -16.55
N GLY A 213 -4.10 -7.16 -16.91
CA GLY A 213 -4.79 -8.44 -17.11
C GLY A 213 -5.22 -9.16 -15.82
N LYS A 214 -4.93 -8.58 -14.64
CA LYS A 214 -5.35 -9.12 -13.33
C LYS A 214 -6.20 -8.09 -12.56
N SER A 215 -7.14 -7.45 -13.24
CA SER A 215 -8.07 -6.49 -12.64
C SER A 215 -9.45 -7.13 -12.53
N PHE A 216 -10.01 -7.06 -11.33
CA PHE A 216 -11.35 -7.51 -11.00
C PHE A 216 -12.13 -6.32 -10.45
N SER A 217 -13.44 -6.34 -10.57
CA SER A 217 -14.29 -5.31 -9.98
C SER A 217 -14.26 -5.38 -8.45
N MET A 218 -14.61 -4.29 -7.80
CA MET A 218 -14.74 -4.24 -6.35
C MET A 218 -15.75 -5.27 -5.83
N GLU A 219 -16.84 -5.50 -6.57
CA GLU A 219 -17.88 -6.46 -6.24
C GLU A 219 -17.36 -7.90 -6.32
N GLU A 220 -16.63 -8.27 -7.39
CA GLU A 220 -16.01 -9.59 -7.54
C GLU A 220 -14.99 -9.88 -6.43
N LEU A 221 -14.17 -8.88 -6.08
CA LEU A 221 -13.19 -9.00 -4.99
C LEU A 221 -13.86 -9.15 -3.63
N ALA A 222 -14.90 -8.36 -3.36
CA ALA A 222 -15.68 -8.48 -2.13
C ALA A 222 -16.36 -9.85 -2.02
N ALA A 223 -16.95 -10.35 -3.10
CA ALA A 223 -17.56 -11.68 -3.17
C ALA A 223 -16.52 -12.81 -3.04
N ALA A 224 -15.26 -12.56 -3.38
CA ALA A 224 -14.15 -13.49 -3.16
C ALA A 224 -13.61 -13.46 -1.71
N GLY A 225 -14.09 -12.55 -0.85
CA GLY A 225 -13.68 -12.45 0.57
C GLY A 225 -12.65 -11.35 0.85
N VAL A 226 -12.26 -10.57 -0.16
CA VAL A 226 -11.32 -9.45 0.00
C VAL A 226 -11.95 -8.35 0.86
N ARG A 227 -11.17 -7.81 1.79
CA ARG A 227 -11.60 -6.71 2.66
C ARG A 227 -10.99 -5.36 2.26
N ARG A 228 -9.73 -5.35 1.85
CA ARG A 228 -9.00 -4.15 1.45
C ARG A 228 -8.51 -4.28 0.00
N ILE A 229 -8.66 -3.21 -0.77
CA ILE A 229 -8.23 -3.16 -2.17
C ILE A 229 -7.27 -1.98 -2.31
N SER A 230 -5.98 -2.25 -2.54
CA SER A 230 -4.96 -1.23 -2.79
C SER A 230 -4.71 -1.07 -4.29
N LEU A 231 -4.29 0.12 -4.71
CA LEU A 231 -4.11 0.47 -6.12
C LEU A 231 -2.63 0.53 -6.54
N ALA A 232 -1.71 0.32 -5.62
CA ALA A 232 -0.26 0.35 -5.89
C ALA A 232 0.16 1.59 -6.69
N THR A 233 0.86 1.41 -7.82
CA THR A 233 1.28 2.48 -8.72
C THR A 233 0.23 2.82 -9.79
N SER A 234 -0.96 2.22 -9.78
CA SER A 234 -1.93 2.35 -10.89
C SER A 234 -2.33 3.80 -11.18
N LEU A 235 -2.65 4.56 -10.12
CA LEU A 235 -3.03 5.96 -10.27
C LEU A 235 -1.86 6.84 -10.72
N TYR A 236 -0.67 6.61 -10.18
CA TYR A 236 0.55 7.29 -10.65
C TYR A 236 0.82 7.00 -12.13
N ARG A 237 0.76 5.73 -12.52
CA ARG A 237 0.95 5.31 -13.93
C ARG A 237 -0.09 5.94 -14.85
N ALA A 238 -1.35 5.99 -14.44
CA ALA A 238 -2.41 6.64 -15.21
C ALA A 238 -2.13 8.14 -15.40
N ALA A 239 -1.70 8.85 -14.35
CA ALA A 239 -1.30 10.26 -14.43
C ALA A 239 -0.07 10.45 -15.33
N MET A 240 0.94 9.58 -15.21
CA MET A 240 2.14 9.65 -16.05
C MET A 240 1.85 9.29 -17.51
N THR A 241 0.89 8.42 -17.79
CA THR A 241 0.46 8.15 -19.17
C THR A 241 -0.09 9.44 -19.81
N GLY A 242 -1.03 10.11 -19.14
CA GLY A 242 -1.55 11.39 -19.66
C GLY A 242 -0.47 12.48 -19.81
N PHE A 243 0.49 12.54 -18.88
CA PHE A 243 1.63 13.44 -18.99
C PHE A 243 2.52 13.11 -20.21
N LEU A 244 2.86 11.84 -20.41
CA LEU A 244 3.70 11.41 -21.54
C LEU A 244 2.99 11.64 -22.88
N ASP A 245 1.71 11.35 -22.98
CA ASP A 245 0.90 11.60 -24.19
C ASP A 245 0.92 13.10 -24.54
N ALA A 246 0.70 13.98 -23.56
CA ALA A 246 0.73 15.42 -23.75
C ALA A 246 2.12 15.92 -24.17
N VAL A 247 3.19 15.43 -23.54
CA VAL A 247 4.57 15.79 -23.89
C VAL A 247 4.95 15.32 -25.29
N SER A 248 4.50 14.12 -25.71
CA SER A 248 4.73 13.60 -27.06
C SER A 248 4.02 14.45 -28.11
N GLU A 249 2.74 14.83 -27.89
CA GLU A 249 1.99 15.72 -28.79
C GLU A 249 2.73 17.06 -29.00
N VAL A 250 3.24 17.66 -27.90
CA VAL A 250 4.00 18.93 -27.99
C VAL A 250 5.32 18.73 -28.73
N LYS A 251 6.08 17.67 -28.35
CA LYS A 251 7.45 17.47 -28.86
C LYS A 251 7.48 17.02 -30.32
N ASP A 252 6.58 16.11 -30.71
CA ASP A 252 6.66 15.40 -31.97
C ASP A 252 5.77 16.06 -33.05
N GLU A 253 4.67 16.71 -32.65
CA GLU A 253 3.67 17.30 -33.54
C GLU A 253 3.60 18.83 -33.46
N GLY A 254 4.13 19.45 -32.40
CA GLY A 254 4.01 20.88 -32.15
C GLY A 254 2.59 21.35 -31.85
N HIS A 255 1.71 20.44 -31.41
CA HIS A 255 0.32 20.71 -31.09
C HIS A 255 0.07 20.77 -29.60
N PHE A 256 -1.04 21.37 -29.19
CA PHE A 256 -1.44 21.59 -27.79
C PHE A 256 -2.89 21.13 -27.53
N GLY A 257 -3.43 20.27 -28.38
CA GLY A 257 -4.81 19.79 -28.33
C GLY A 257 -5.13 18.96 -27.08
N PHE A 258 -4.09 18.46 -26.37
CA PHE A 258 -4.27 17.77 -25.09
C PHE A 258 -5.00 18.64 -24.06
N LEU A 259 -4.90 19.99 -24.14
CA LEU A 259 -5.57 20.91 -23.21
C LEU A 259 -7.09 20.76 -23.21
N ASP A 260 -7.70 20.39 -24.34
CA ASP A 260 -9.15 20.19 -24.45
C ASP A 260 -9.65 18.98 -23.65
N ARG A 261 -8.74 18.08 -23.25
CA ARG A 261 -9.01 16.87 -22.46
C ARG A 261 -8.57 16.99 -21.01
N CYS A 262 -7.93 18.11 -20.66
CA CYS A 262 -7.40 18.31 -19.30
C CYS A 262 -8.47 18.84 -18.34
N VAL A 263 -8.42 18.38 -17.10
CA VAL A 263 -9.16 19.00 -16.01
C VAL A 263 -8.70 20.45 -15.81
N THR A 264 -9.64 21.37 -15.60
CA THR A 264 -9.34 22.79 -15.44
C THR A 264 -8.66 23.08 -14.09
N THR A 265 -7.89 24.17 -14.05
CA THR A 265 -7.30 24.65 -12.77
C THR A 265 -8.37 24.93 -11.70
N ALA A 266 -9.55 25.41 -12.11
CA ALA A 266 -10.65 25.68 -11.19
C ALA A 266 -11.21 24.40 -10.55
N GLU A 267 -11.32 23.31 -11.33
CA GLU A 267 -11.72 22.00 -10.83
C GLU A 267 -10.68 21.40 -9.89
N LEU A 268 -9.39 21.46 -10.24
CA LEU A 268 -8.31 21.01 -9.35
C LEU A 268 -8.32 21.79 -8.03
N ASN A 269 -8.48 23.12 -8.07
CA ASN A 269 -8.54 23.94 -6.88
C ASN A 269 -9.75 23.60 -5.98
N LYS A 270 -10.87 23.13 -6.54
CA LYS A 270 -12.00 22.64 -5.75
C LYS A 270 -11.63 21.39 -4.95
N LEU A 271 -10.91 20.45 -5.57
CA LEU A 271 -10.50 19.19 -4.95
C LEU A 271 -9.40 19.39 -3.88
N MET A 272 -8.65 20.50 -3.95
CA MET A 272 -7.59 20.82 -2.98
C MET A 272 -8.09 21.49 -1.69
N ARG A 273 -9.38 21.83 -1.61
CA ARG A 273 -9.97 22.43 -0.40
C ARG A 273 -10.21 21.33 0.64
N ILE A 274 -9.59 21.47 1.80
CA ILE A 274 -9.75 20.60 2.98
C ILE A 274 -10.44 21.41 4.07
#